data_7e20687585da8229ad7d6adc100dfed5
#
_entry.id   7e20687585da8229ad7d6adc100dfed5
#
_cell.length_a   1.000
_cell.length_b   1.000
_cell.length_c   1.000
_cell.angle_alpha   90.00
_cell.angle_beta   90.00
_cell.angle_gamma   90.00
#
_symmetry.space_group_name_H-M   'P 1'
#
loop_
_entity.id
_entity.type
_entity.pdbx_description
1 polymer ?
#
loop_
_entity_poly.entity_id
_entity_poly.type
_entity_poly.pdbx_seq_one_letter_code
_entity_poly.pdbx_strand_id
1 'polypeptide(L)'
;VRQVGSRAEDLVQRVLTKVGLSHSENRIAADAQDYWASGTSVGSASWKANSHWRDAHVFDGDLWYEIGKRHLEMYDRGARAVGFDRPLGRVVEWGCGGGANAVHFAPKATEFVGVDVVPETLDECARQVTAHTDVPFTPVLAEVAHPERVVDKIGQCDLFLCFYLFELIPTPEYGERLLRIASRVLAPGGLALIQVKYHEGDFWSRPRRRGYRTSVAGMTTYSVPEFWELVTKCGLKPEGLTLVPENELDKRYAYFLVSKD
;
A
#
# COMPACT_ATOMS: atom_id res chain seq x y z
N VAL A 1 -17.28 -1.28 24.72
CA VAL A 1 -17.87 -2.61 24.48
C VAL A 1 -17.41 -3.15 23.08
N ARG A 2 -17.36 -2.33 22.01
CA ARG A 2 -16.89 -2.76 20.67
C ARG A 2 -15.42 -3.20 20.60
N GLN A 3 -14.52 -2.57 21.35
CA GLN A 3 -13.10 -2.93 21.36
C GLN A 3 -12.79 -4.32 21.97
N VAL A 4 -13.62 -4.79 22.90
CA VAL A 4 -13.40 -6.09 23.56
C VAL A 4 -13.79 -7.25 22.62
N GLY A 5 -14.90 -7.10 21.85
CA GLY A 5 -15.31 -8.10 20.85
C GLY A 5 -14.26 -8.27 19.75
N SER A 6 -13.72 -7.17 19.21
CA SER A 6 -12.67 -7.18 18.18
C SER A 6 -11.39 -7.90 18.63
N ARG A 7 -10.96 -7.72 19.87
CA ARG A 7 -9.77 -8.40 20.44
C ARG A 7 -9.96 -9.91 20.61
N ALA A 8 -11.16 -10.34 21.02
CA ALA A 8 -11.46 -11.75 21.17
C ALA A 8 -11.52 -12.46 19.81
N GLU A 9 -12.14 -11.85 18.81
CA GLU A 9 -12.15 -12.36 17.43
C GLU A 9 -10.74 -12.45 16.86
N ASP A 10 -9.91 -11.42 17.05
CA ASP A 10 -8.52 -11.40 16.63
C ASP A 10 -7.72 -12.55 17.24
N LEU A 11 -7.87 -12.79 18.54
CA LEU A 11 -7.23 -13.90 19.24
C LEU A 11 -7.64 -15.25 18.64
N VAL A 12 -8.94 -15.47 18.45
CA VAL A 12 -9.47 -16.71 17.85
C VAL A 12 -8.88 -16.91 16.46
N GLN A 13 -8.85 -15.88 15.64
CA GLN A 13 -8.31 -15.96 14.28
C GLN A 13 -6.83 -16.33 14.24
N ARG A 14 -6.03 -15.71 15.09
CA ARG A 14 -4.59 -16.00 15.23
C ARG A 14 -4.34 -17.43 15.71
N VAL A 15 -5.13 -17.90 16.67
CA VAL A 15 -5.04 -19.31 17.14
C VAL A 15 -5.37 -20.27 16.00
N LEU A 16 -6.46 -20.05 15.27
CA LEU A 16 -6.85 -20.88 14.14
C LEU A 16 -5.77 -20.91 13.04
N THR A 17 -5.17 -19.78 12.73
CA THR A 17 -4.06 -19.70 11.77
C THR A 17 -2.85 -20.51 12.27
N LYS A 18 -2.51 -20.39 13.55
CA LYS A 18 -1.38 -21.11 14.15
C LYS A 18 -1.54 -22.64 14.13
N VAL A 19 -2.76 -23.13 14.24
CA VAL A 19 -3.05 -24.58 14.14
C VAL A 19 -3.31 -25.05 12.70
N GLY A 20 -2.94 -24.24 11.70
CA GLY A 20 -3.03 -24.61 10.29
C GLY A 20 -4.42 -24.46 9.66
N LEU A 21 -5.36 -23.82 10.35
CA LEU A 21 -6.71 -23.54 9.84
C LEU A 21 -6.79 -22.15 9.17
N SER A 22 -5.83 -21.82 8.31
CA SER A 22 -5.87 -20.62 7.48
C SER A 22 -6.84 -20.76 6.30
N HIS A 23 -7.41 -19.65 5.83
CA HIS A 23 -8.13 -19.64 4.56
C HIS A 23 -7.14 -19.74 3.39
N SER A 24 -7.59 -20.27 2.26
CA SER A 24 -6.81 -20.23 1.01
C SER A 24 -6.66 -18.78 0.52
N GLU A 25 -5.61 -18.51 -0.23
CA GLU A 25 -5.36 -17.18 -0.83
C GLU A 25 -6.58 -16.71 -1.63
N ASN A 26 -7.14 -17.56 -2.48
CA ASN A 26 -8.33 -17.24 -3.28
C ASN A 26 -9.54 -16.84 -2.40
N ARG A 27 -9.72 -17.48 -1.25
CA ARG A 27 -10.78 -17.13 -0.31
C ARG A 27 -10.55 -15.76 0.31
N ILE A 28 -9.33 -15.48 0.74
CA ILE A 28 -9.01 -14.18 1.36
C ILE A 28 -9.07 -13.07 0.31
N ALA A 29 -8.63 -13.34 -0.93
CA ALA A 29 -8.73 -12.38 -2.04
C ALA A 29 -10.19 -12.05 -2.39
N ALA A 30 -11.09 -13.05 -2.37
CA ALA A 30 -12.52 -12.83 -2.56
C ALA A 30 -13.12 -11.99 -1.42
N ASP A 31 -12.76 -12.31 -0.16
CA ASP A 31 -13.20 -11.52 1.01
C ASP A 31 -12.67 -10.08 0.95
N ALA A 32 -11.46 -9.86 0.42
CA ALA A 32 -10.89 -8.54 0.19
C ALA A 32 -11.64 -7.78 -0.91
N GLN A 33 -11.87 -8.41 -2.05
CA GLN A 33 -12.65 -7.82 -3.15
C GLN A 33 -14.05 -7.38 -2.67
N ASP A 34 -14.73 -8.25 -1.93
CA ASP A 34 -16.05 -7.95 -1.37
C ASP A 34 -16.00 -6.81 -0.35
N TYR A 35 -14.95 -6.74 0.48
CA TYR A 35 -14.79 -5.66 1.46
C TYR A 35 -14.66 -4.30 0.77
N TRP A 36 -13.80 -4.20 -0.24
CA TRP A 36 -13.55 -2.95 -0.94
C TRP A 36 -14.69 -2.56 -1.88
N ALA A 37 -15.34 -3.53 -2.54
CA ALA A 37 -16.46 -3.28 -3.45
C ALA A 37 -17.78 -2.93 -2.74
N SER A 38 -17.97 -3.37 -1.49
CA SER A 38 -19.26 -3.22 -0.81
C SER A 38 -19.60 -1.79 -0.40
N GLY A 39 -18.62 -0.89 -0.35
CA GLY A 39 -18.81 0.50 0.10
C GLY A 39 -19.42 0.62 1.51
N THR A 40 -19.78 -0.49 2.10
CA THR A 40 -20.43 -0.61 3.40
C THR A 40 -19.48 -1.28 4.37
N SER A 41 -19.07 -0.55 5.38
CA SER A 41 -18.31 -1.10 6.48
C SER A 41 -19.13 -2.13 7.24
N VAL A 42 -18.73 -3.36 7.16
CA VAL A 42 -19.07 -4.31 8.23
C VAL A 42 -18.08 -4.03 9.35
N GLY A 43 -18.46 -3.17 10.29
CA GLY A 43 -17.62 -2.73 11.38
C GLY A 43 -17.46 -1.21 11.45
N SER A 44 -16.76 -0.72 12.46
CA SER A 44 -16.68 0.69 12.84
C SER A 44 -15.76 1.56 11.98
N ALA A 45 -15.02 1.00 11.05
CA ALA A 45 -14.16 1.76 10.14
C ALA A 45 -14.80 1.82 8.76
N SER A 46 -15.08 3.02 8.29
CA SER A 46 -15.47 3.26 6.90
C SER A 46 -14.32 2.83 5.98
N TRP A 47 -14.62 2.13 4.87
CA TRP A 47 -13.63 1.85 3.83
C TRP A 47 -12.94 3.13 3.34
N LYS A 48 -13.64 4.28 3.33
CA LYS A 48 -13.08 5.59 3.02
C LYS A 48 -11.96 6.00 3.96
N ALA A 49 -12.06 5.70 5.26
CA ALA A 49 -10.97 5.95 6.19
C ALA A 49 -9.75 5.06 5.88
N ASN A 50 -9.96 3.78 5.55
CA ASN A 50 -8.88 2.87 5.17
C ASN A 50 -8.26 3.20 3.80
N SER A 51 -9.01 3.92 2.92
CA SER A 51 -8.50 4.45 1.65
C SER A 51 -7.99 5.87 1.75
N HIS A 52 -7.76 6.38 2.94
CA HIS A 52 -7.19 7.71 3.20
C HIS A 52 -7.91 8.85 2.45
N TRP A 53 -9.24 8.85 2.48
CA TRP A 53 -10.01 9.97 1.95
C TRP A 53 -9.84 11.19 2.86
N ARG A 54 -9.71 12.36 2.26
CA ARG A 54 -9.69 13.62 2.99
C ARG A 54 -10.99 13.77 3.79
N ASP A 55 -10.87 14.21 5.03
CA ASP A 55 -11.99 14.40 5.97
C ASP A 55 -12.76 13.12 6.35
N ALA A 56 -12.18 11.94 6.08
CA ALA A 56 -12.74 10.67 6.51
C ALA A 56 -12.20 10.26 7.90
N HIS A 57 -12.89 10.67 8.95
CA HIS A 57 -12.66 10.26 10.36
C HIS A 57 -11.27 10.53 10.93
N VAL A 58 -10.26 9.77 10.53
CA VAL A 58 -8.88 9.83 11.03
C VAL A 58 -8.07 10.90 10.30
N PHE A 59 -8.49 11.25 9.10
CA PHE A 59 -7.81 12.19 8.23
C PHE A 59 -8.56 13.52 8.22
N ASP A 60 -8.43 14.30 9.29
CA ASP A 60 -8.68 15.73 9.15
C ASP A 60 -7.73 16.32 8.09
N GLY A 61 -8.09 17.46 7.54
CA GLY A 61 -7.41 18.02 6.37
C GLY A 61 -5.90 18.17 6.54
N ASP A 62 -5.43 18.44 7.75
CA ASP A 62 -4.02 18.68 8.04
C ASP A 62 -3.24 17.34 8.07
N LEU A 63 -3.74 16.34 8.77
CA LEU A 63 -3.07 15.02 8.83
C LEU A 63 -3.00 14.37 7.44
N TRP A 64 -4.08 14.46 6.66
CA TRP A 64 -4.15 13.93 5.30
C TRP A 64 -3.05 14.51 4.41
N TYR A 65 -2.86 15.83 4.46
CA TYR A 65 -1.85 16.53 3.69
C TYR A 65 -0.43 16.23 4.19
N GLU A 66 -0.21 16.27 5.50
CA GLU A 66 1.11 16.08 6.11
C GLU A 66 1.66 14.66 5.89
N ILE A 67 0.82 13.64 5.81
CA ILE A 67 1.26 12.27 5.52
C ILE A 67 1.91 12.19 4.15
N GLY A 68 1.26 12.67 3.11
CA GLY A 68 1.81 12.66 1.75
C GLY A 68 3.08 13.50 1.63
N LYS A 69 3.14 14.64 2.29
CA LYS A 69 4.34 15.50 2.36
C LYS A 69 5.52 14.76 3.00
N ARG A 70 5.31 14.08 4.13
CA ARG A 70 6.35 13.28 4.80
C ARG A 70 6.88 12.15 3.91
N HIS A 71 6.00 11.50 3.15
CA HIS A 71 6.42 10.46 2.19
C HIS A 71 7.25 11.04 1.05
N LEU A 72 6.89 12.22 0.51
CA LEU A 72 7.70 12.91 -0.48
C LEU A 72 9.06 13.30 0.07
N GLU A 73 9.14 13.85 1.28
CA GLU A 73 10.40 14.18 1.94
C GLU A 73 11.27 12.93 2.17
N MET A 74 10.66 11.78 2.50
CA MET A 74 11.36 10.51 2.66
C MET A 74 11.91 10.03 1.32
N TYR A 75 11.11 10.10 0.25
CA TYR A 75 11.56 9.82 -1.11
C TYR A 75 12.74 10.71 -1.52
N ASP A 76 12.60 12.02 -1.36
CA ASP A 76 13.63 13.00 -1.74
C ASP A 76 14.98 12.76 -1.02
N ARG A 77 14.93 12.37 0.26
CA ARG A 77 16.14 11.98 1.01
C ARG A 77 16.77 10.70 0.47
N GLY A 78 15.94 9.70 0.24
CA GLY A 78 16.37 8.41 -0.27
C GLY A 78 16.92 8.50 -1.70
N ALA A 79 16.23 9.19 -2.59
CA ALA A 79 16.66 9.41 -3.97
C ALA A 79 18.04 10.09 -4.04
N ARG A 80 18.24 11.16 -3.24
CA ARG A 80 19.57 11.81 -3.14
C ARG A 80 20.64 10.87 -2.60
N ALA A 81 20.31 10.04 -1.63
CA ALA A 81 21.29 9.11 -1.04
C ALA A 81 21.81 8.05 -2.03
N VAL A 82 20.96 7.67 -3.01
CA VAL A 82 21.35 6.71 -4.06
C VAL A 82 21.78 7.39 -5.38
N GLY A 83 21.88 8.71 -5.39
CA GLY A 83 22.32 9.47 -6.57
C GLY A 83 21.29 9.54 -7.70
N PHE A 84 19.99 9.38 -7.37
CA PHE A 84 18.90 9.56 -8.33
C PHE A 84 18.58 11.05 -8.43
N ASP A 85 18.97 11.68 -9.54
CA ASP A 85 18.88 13.13 -9.78
C ASP A 85 18.10 13.51 -11.05
N ARG A 86 17.58 12.51 -11.78
CA ARG A 86 16.80 12.74 -13.00
C ARG A 86 15.36 13.19 -12.70
N PRO A 87 14.74 14.02 -13.58
CA PRO A 87 13.34 14.34 -13.49
C PRO A 87 12.45 13.08 -13.55
N LEU A 88 11.34 13.11 -12.83
CA LEU A 88 10.34 12.05 -12.92
C LEU A 88 9.47 12.25 -14.16
N GLY A 89 9.45 11.29 -15.05
CA GLY A 89 8.50 11.20 -16.14
C GLY A 89 7.15 10.70 -15.61
N ARG A 90 7.01 9.39 -15.47
CA ARG A 90 5.79 8.77 -14.96
C ARG A 90 5.99 8.27 -13.52
N VAL A 91 5.03 8.64 -12.65
CA VAL A 91 4.91 8.10 -11.28
C VAL A 91 3.67 7.22 -11.22
N VAL A 92 3.80 6.05 -10.62
CA VAL A 92 2.70 5.10 -10.37
C VAL A 92 2.52 4.95 -8.88
N GLU A 93 1.31 5.10 -8.37
CA GLU A 93 0.97 4.73 -6.99
C GLU A 93 -0.02 3.57 -6.99
N TRP A 94 0.39 2.44 -6.42
CA TRP A 94 -0.44 1.26 -6.23
C TRP A 94 -1.16 1.32 -4.88
N GLY A 95 -2.50 1.35 -4.92
CA GLY A 95 -3.32 1.68 -3.76
C GLY A 95 -3.32 3.18 -3.51
N CYS A 96 -3.63 4.00 -4.54
CA CYS A 96 -3.53 5.46 -4.45
C CYS A 96 -4.52 6.08 -3.46
N GLY A 97 -5.53 5.33 -3.04
CA GLY A 97 -6.50 5.80 -2.07
C GLY A 97 -7.14 7.13 -2.48
N GLY A 98 -7.50 7.95 -1.51
CA GLY A 98 -8.07 9.28 -1.72
C GLY A 98 -7.06 10.36 -2.18
N GLY A 99 -5.82 9.98 -2.57
CA GLY A 99 -4.85 10.90 -3.19
C GLY A 99 -3.92 11.63 -2.23
N ALA A 100 -3.82 11.23 -0.97
CA ALA A 100 -2.97 11.90 0.03
C ALA A 100 -1.49 12.02 -0.41
N ASN A 101 -0.95 11.01 -1.08
CA ASN A 101 0.38 11.07 -1.67
C ASN A 101 0.37 11.70 -3.05
N ALA A 102 -0.65 11.39 -3.85
CA ALA A 102 -0.73 11.83 -5.25
C ALA A 102 -0.63 13.35 -5.38
N VAL A 103 -1.25 14.12 -4.49
CA VAL A 103 -1.19 15.62 -4.53
C VAL A 103 0.22 16.17 -4.32
N HIS A 104 1.12 15.39 -3.71
CA HIS A 104 2.52 15.79 -3.48
C HIS A 104 3.47 15.29 -4.57
N PHE A 105 3.25 14.07 -5.07
CA PHE A 105 4.13 13.45 -6.05
C PHE A 105 3.79 13.85 -7.49
N ALA A 106 2.51 14.04 -7.82
CA ALA A 106 2.11 14.46 -9.16
C ALA A 106 2.80 15.74 -9.64
N PRO A 107 2.93 16.82 -8.83
CA PRO A 107 3.65 18.03 -9.26
C PRO A 107 5.15 17.81 -9.58
N LYS A 108 5.72 16.67 -9.20
CA LYS A 108 7.12 16.31 -9.49
C LYS A 108 7.28 15.47 -10.76
N ALA A 109 6.17 15.06 -11.38
CA ALA A 109 6.13 14.16 -12.52
C ALA A 109 5.57 14.84 -13.76
N THR A 110 5.72 14.20 -14.92
CA THR A 110 5.02 14.62 -16.15
C THR A 110 3.67 13.91 -16.30
N GLU A 111 3.48 12.77 -15.61
CA GLU A 111 2.23 11.99 -15.56
C GLU A 111 2.15 11.23 -14.23
N PHE A 112 0.94 11.14 -13.67
CA PHE A 112 0.68 10.34 -12.47
C PHE A 112 -0.39 9.29 -12.76
N VAL A 113 -0.07 8.02 -12.47
CA VAL A 113 -0.97 6.88 -12.62
C VAL A 113 -1.40 6.40 -11.25
N GLY A 114 -2.67 6.50 -10.94
CA GLY A 114 -3.26 5.96 -9.70
C GLY A 114 -3.87 4.58 -9.95
N VAL A 115 -3.45 3.57 -9.22
CA VAL A 115 -4.01 2.21 -9.27
C VAL A 115 -4.79 1.95 -7.99
N ASP A 116 -6.04 1.56 -8.09
CA ASP A 116 -6.86 1.14 -6.94
C ASP A 116 -7.89 0.08 -7.36
N VAL A 117 -8.54 -0.56 -6.40
CA VAL A 117 -9.57 -1.59 -6.62
C VAL A 117 -11.00 -1.04 -6.47
N VAL A 118 -11.13 0.23 -6.12
CA VAL A 118 -12.40 0.93 -5.88
C VAL A 118 -12.53 2.09 -6.86
N PRO A 119 -13.52 2.09 -7.79
CA PRO A 119 -13.70 3.18 -8.75
C PRO A 119 -13.88 4.55 -8.10
N GLU A 120 -14.70 4.63 -7.06
CA GLU A 120 -14.98 5.89 -6.35
C GLU A 120 -13.70 6.48 -5.70
N THR A 121 -12.77 5.61 -5.29
CA THR A 121 -11.47 6.02 -4.76
C THR A 121 -10.59 6.62 -5.85
N LEU A 122 -10.60 6.05 -7.05
CA LEU A 122 -9.91 6.61 -8.21
C LEU A 122 -10.48 7.97 -8.61
N ASP A 123 -11.81 8.11 -8.59
CA ASP A 123 -12.47 9.40 -8.87
C ASP A 123 -12.09 10.47 -7.84
N GLU A 124 -12.03 10.09 -6.55
CA GLU A 124 -11.60 11.00 -5.49
C GLU A 124 -10.13 11.39 -5.66
N CYS A 125 -9.24 10.44 -5.93
CA CYS A 125 -7.83 10.71 -6.19
C CYS A 125 -7.66 11.67 -7.39
N ALA A 126 -8.37 11.42 -8.50
CA ALA A 126 -8.37 12.29 -9.68
C ALA A 126 -8.80 13.72 -9.32
N ARG A 127 -9.88 13.86 -8.56
CA ARG A 127 -10.40 15.15 -8.09
C ARG A 127 -9.37 15.91 -7.25
N GLN A 128 -8.70 15.20 -6.32
CA GLN A 128 -7.67 15.82 -5.47
C GLN A 128 -6.45 16.24 -6.30
N VAL A 129 -5.96 15.41 -7.20
CA VAL A 129 -4.83 15.73 -8.07
C VAL A 129 -5.14 16.95 -8.94
N THR A 130 -6.29 16.95 -9.62
CA THR A 130 -6.70 18.07 -10.50
C THR A 130 -6.87 19.39 -9.73
N ALA A 131 -7.25 19.33 -8.45
CA ALA A 131 -7.34 20.53 -7.62
C ALA A 131 -5.97 21.12 -7.21
N HIS A 132 -4.88 20.34 -7.34
CA HIS A 132 -3.55 20.75 -6.88
C HIS A 132 -2.53 20.93 -8.01
N THR A 133 -2.78 20.37 -9.20
CA THR A 133 -1.83 20.43 -10.33
C THR A 133 -2.53 20.17 -11.66
N ASP A 134 -1.91 20.66 -12.76
CA ASP A 134 -2.34 20.37 -14.13
C ASP A 134 -1.70 19.08 -14.71
N VAL A 135 -0.95 18.34 -13.90
CA VAL A 135 -0.32 17.09 -14.35
C VAL A 135 -1.39 16.05 -14.68
N PRO A 136 -1.32 15.39 -15.85
CA PRO A 136 -2.27 14.35 -16.23
C PRO A 136 -2.33 13.23 -15.19
N PHE A 137 -3.55 12.89 -14.77
CA PHE A 137 -3.85 11.76 -13.92
C PHE A 137 -4.52 10.64 -14.72
N THR A 138 -3.95 9.43 -14.67
CA THR A 138 -4.49 8.26 -15.32
C THR A 138 -5.02 7.27 -14.28
N PRO A 139 -6.35 7.10 -14.13
CA PRO A 139 -6.93 6.12 -13.21
C PRO A 139 -6.83 4.71 -13.81
N VAL A 140 -6.41 3.74 -13.00
CA VAL A 140 -6.33 2.33 -13.39
C VAL A 140 -7.05 1.47 -12.35
N LEU A 141 -8.21 0.92 -12.73
CA LEU A 141 -8.97 0.00 -11.89
C LEU A 141 -8.37 -1.40 -11.95
N ALA A 142 -7.91 -1.91 -10.81
CA ALA A 142 -7.36 -3.26 -10.66
C ALA A 142 -8.39 -4.21 -10.01
N GLU A 143 -8.22 -5.51 -10.29
CA GLU A 143 -8.96 -6.57 -9.62
C GLU A 143 -8.07 -7.20 -8.54
N VAL A 144 -8.60 -7.39 -7.31
CA VAL A 144 -7.82 -8.02 -6.22
C VAL A 144 -7.35 -9.43 -6.63
N ALA A 145 -8.19 -10.23 -7.29
CA ALA A 145 -7.83 -11.59 -7.69
C ALA A 145 -6.75 -11.62 -8.80
N HIS A 146 -6.71 -10.61 -9.66
CA HIS A 146 -5.88 -10.58 -10.86
C HIS A 146 -5.13 -9.25 -11.04
N PRO A 147 -4.27 -8.85 -10.07
CA PRO A 147 -3.59 -7.57 -10.12
C PRO A 147 -2.68 -7.40 -11.35
N GLU A 148 -2.20 -8.49 -11.93
CA GLU A 148 -1.30 -8.46 -13.11
C GLU A 148 -1.97 -7.96 -14.39
N ARG A 149 -3.31 -8.01 -14.48
CA ARG A 149 -4.06 -7.63 -15.70
C ARG A 149 -3.94 -6.16 -16.08
N VAL A 150 -3.50 -5.32 -15.13
CA VAL A 150 -3.38 -3.88 -15.40
C VAL A 150 -1.98 -3.43 -15.79
N VAL A 151 -1.00 -4.34 -15.79
CA VAL A 151 0.41 -4.00 -16.06
C VAL A 151 0.60 -3.26 -17.38
N ASP A 152 -0.05 -3.75 -18.45
CA ASP A 152 0.06 -3.12 -19.78
C ASP A 152 -0.65 -1.75 -19.85
N LYS A 153 -1.64 -1.50 -18.98
CA LYS A 153 -2.30 -0.20 -18.86
C LYS A 153 -1.46 0.81 -18.08
N ILE A 154 -0.68 0.35 -17.11
CA ILE A 154 0.22 1.18 -16.32
C ILE A 154 1.40 1.64 -17.17
N GLY A 155 1.98 0.75 -17.98
CA GLY A 155 3.20 1.00 -18.73
C GLY A 155 4.43 1.14 -17.84
N GLN A 156 5.54 1.67 -18.40
CA GLN A 156 6.77 1.90 -17.64
C GLN A 156 6.71 3.20 -16.83
N CYS A 157 7.34 3.20 -15.64
CA CYS A 157 7.43 4.35 -14.75
C CYS A 157 8.86 4.53 -14.19
N ASP A 158 9.17 5.76 -13.78
CA ASP A 158 10.43 6.11 -13.11
C ASP A 158 10.34 5.91 -11.60
N LEU A 159 9.13 6.04 -11.06
CA LEU A 159 8.87 5.88 -9.63
C LEU A 159 7.58 5.07 -9.40
N PHE A 160 7.70 4.02 -8.59
CA PHE A 160 6.58 3.21 -8.12
C PHE A 160 6.39 3.43 -6.62
N LEU A 161 5.19 3.80 -6.22
CA LEU A 161 4.81 4.07 -4.83
C LEU A 161 3.80 3.03 -4.35
N CYS A 162 3.94 2.60 -3.10
CA CYS A 162 2.96 1.76 -2.44
C CYS A 162 2.99 1.99 -0.94
N PHE A 163 1.98 2.68 -0.41
CA PHE A 163 1.90 3.06 0.99
C PHE A 163 0.61 2.54 1.62
N TYR A 164 0.70 2.08 2.87
CA TYR A 164 -0.42 1.60 3.69
C TYR A 164 -1.30 0.54 2.99
N LEU A 165 -0.70 -0.21 2.06
CA LEU A 165 -1.39 -1.26 1.31
C LEU A 165 -0.91 -2.66 1.72
N PHE A 166 0.39 -2.87 1.94
CA PHE A 166 0.92 -4.21 2.20
C PHE A 166 0.36 -4.83 3.50
N GLU A 167 -0.06 -4.05 4.47
CA GLU A 167 -0.76 -4.56 5.65
C GLU A 167 -2.20 -5.00 5.35
N LEU A 168 -2.78 -4.55 4.24
CA LEU A 168 -4.17 -4.79 3.82
C LEU A 168 -4.30 -5.90 2.78
N ILE A 169 -3.18 -6.32 2.14
CA ILE A 169 -3.24 -7.36 1.10
C ILE A 169 -3.61 -8.72 1.69
N PRO A 170 -4.21 -9.62 0.88
CA PRO A 170 -4.72 -10.91 1.36
C PRO A 170 -3.69 -11.77 2.07
N THR A 171 -2.49 -11.91 1.49
CA THR A 171 -1.43 -12.79 2.01
C THR A 171 -0.04 -12.26 1.65
N PRO A 172 1.03 -12.72 2.32
CA PRO A 172 2.41 -12.43 1.92
C PRO A 172 2.75 -12.86 0.48
N GLU A 173 2.16 -13.96 0.01
CA GLU A 173 2.32 -14.45 -1.36
C GLU A 173 1.72 -13.46 -2.38
N TYR A 174 0.61 -12.81 -2.03
CA TYR A 174 0.06 -11.71 -2.82
C TYR A 174 1.04 -10.53 -2.92
N GLY A 175 1.76 -10.23 -1.84
CA GLY A 175 2.80 -9.21 -1.84
C GLY A 175 3.94 -9.51 -2.81
N GLU A 176 4.32 -10.79 -2.98
CA GLU A 176 5.29 -11.19 -4.02
C GLU A 176 4.77 -10.85 -5.43
N ARG A 177 3.47 -11.05 -5.70
CA ARG A 177 2.86 -10.67 -6.99
C ARG A 177 2.96 -9.16 -7.22
N LEU A 178 2.67 -8.34 -6.22
CA LEU A 178 2.80 -6.88 -6.33
C LEU A 178 4.26 -6.44 -6.57
N LEU A 179 5.23 -7.05 -5.90
CA LEU A 179 6.64 -6.75 -6.13
C LEU A 179 7.09 -7.13 -7.55
N ARG A 180 6.60 -8.25 -8.09
CA ARG A 180 6.85 -8.63 -9.49
C ARG A 180 6.20 -7.66 -10.48
N ILE A 181 5.03 -7.11 -10.15
CA ILE A 181 4.42 -6.04 -10.94
C ILE A 181 5.30 -4.79 -10.90
N ALA A 182 5.71 -4.34 -9.70
CA ALA A 182 6.62 -3.20 -9.56
C ALA A 182 7.91 -3.40 -10.38
N SER A 183 8.53 -4.59 -10.31
CA SER A 183 9.71 -4.93 -11.12
C SER A 183 9.44 -4.87 -12.63
N ARG A 184 8.25 -5.22 -13.09
CA ARG A 184 7.90 -5.16 -14.52
C ARG A 184 7.66 -3.74 -15.02
N VAL A 185 6.98 -2.91 -14.21
CA VAL A 185 6.60 -1.55 -14.62
C VAL A 185 7.70 -0.52 -14.38
N LEU A 186 8.64 -0.76 -13.47
CA LEU A 186 9.79 0.13 -13.31
C LEU A 186 10.68 0.12 -14.55
N ALA A 187 11.05 1.29 -15.02
CA ALA A 187 12.09 1.46 -16.03
C ALA A 187 13.48 1.12 -15.44
N PRO A 188 14.47 0.74 -16.26
CA PRO A 188 15.85 0.59 -15.79
C PRO A 188 16.32 1.86 -15.05
N GLY A 189 16.92 1.67 -13.88
CA GLY A 189 17.33 2.75 -12.98
C GLY A 189 16.15 3.48 -12.31
N GLY A 190 14.92 2.99 -12.44
CA GLY A 190 13.75 3.50 -11.72
C GLY A 190 13.78 3.12 -10.25
N LEU A 191 13.08 3.90 -9.42
CA LEU A 191 12.98 3.68 -7.98
C LEU A 191 11.57 3.26 -7.56
N ALA A 192 11.46 2.49 -6.48
CA ALA A 192 10.20 2.34 -5.77
C ALA A 192 10.37 2.67 -4.29
N LEU A 193 9.33 3.27 -3.71
CA LEU A 193 9.22 3.45 -2.27
C LEU A 193 8.00 2.68 -1.78
N ILE A 194 8.25 1.62 -1.01
CA ILE A 194 7.24 0.64 -0.59
C ILE A 194 7.21 0.59 0.93
N GLN A 195 6.03 0.85 1.49
CA GLN A 195 5.80 0.72 2.92
C GLN A 195 5.21 -0.66 3.21
N VAL A 196 5.70 -1.29 4.26
CA VAL A 196 5.16 -2.52 4.84
C VAL A 196 5.01 -2.38 6.34
N LYS A 197 4.11 -3.17 6.92
CA LYS A 197 4.04 -3.33 8.36
C LYS A 197 4.93 -4.49 8.78
N TYR A 198 5.92 -4.24 9.66
CA TYR A 198 6.82 -5.31 10.07
C TYR A 198 6.32 -6.04 11.32
N HIS A 199 6.67 -7.32 11.45
CA HIS A 199 6.46 -8.10 12.67
C HIS A 199 7.75 -8.28 13.46
N GLU A 200 7.61 -8.39 14.77
CA GLU A 200 8.72 -8.55 15.72
C GLU A 200 8.94 -10.01 16.11
N GLY A 201 8.33 -10.94 15.36
CA GLY A 201 8.43 -12.37 15.62
C GLY A 201 7.45 -12.91 16.66
N ASP A 202 6.77 -12.04 17.40
CA ASP A 202 5.77 -12.41 18.38
C ASP A 202 4.44 -12.84 17.73
N PHE A 203 3.60 -13.51 18.48
CA PHE A 203 2.32 -14.03 18.00
C PHE A 203 1.36 -12.94 17.48
N TRP A 204 1.39 -11.75 18.08
CA TRP A 204 0.43 -10.69 17.79
C TRP A 204 0.79 -9.87 16.57
N SER A 205 2.07 -9.82 16.22
CA SER A 205 2.56 -9.05 15.08
C SER A 205 2.60 -9.82 13.76
N ARG A 206 2.50 -11.17 13.79
CA ARG A 206 2.53 -12.02 12.58
C ARG A 206 1.28 -11.90 11.71
N PRO A 207 1.35 -12.26 10.39
CA PRO A 207 0.21 -12.26 9.48
C PRO A 207 -0.97 -13.07 10.02
N ARG A 208 -2.19 -12.59 9.77
CA ARG A 208 -3.41 -13.26 10.26
C ARG A 208 -3.87 -14.42 9.39
N ARG A 209 -3.80 -14.30 8.08
CA ARG A 209 -4.21 -15.29 7.08
C ARG A 209 -5.67 -15.78 7.21
N ARG A 210 -6.53 -14.98 7.87
CA ARG A 210 -7.95 -15.28 8.08
C ARG A 210 -8.72 -14.04 8.50
N GLY A 211 -10.04 -14.01 8.17
CA GLY A 211 -10.95 -12.99 8.69
C GLY A 211 -10.69 -11.59 8.18
N TYR A 212 -10.50 -11.44 6.88
CA TYR A 212 -10.20 -10.16 6.23
C TYR A 212 -11.15 -9.03 6.68
N ARG A 213 -12.44 -9.30 6.76
CA ARG A 213 -13.49 -8.30 7.07
C ARG A 213 -13.45 -7.77 8.51
N THR A 214 -12.87 -8.52 9.44
CA THR A 214 -12.90 -8.17 10.87
C THR A 214 -11.69 -7.36 11.32
N SER A 215 -10.59 -7.41 10.58
CA SER A 215 -9.37 -6.69 10.92
C SER A 215 -8.45 -6.56 9.71
N VAL A 216 -8.69 -5.56 8.89
CA VAL A 216 -8.01 -5.32 7.62
C VAL A 216 -6.54 -4.97 7.85
N ALA A 217 -6.24 -4.00 8.72
CA ALA A 217 -4.88 -3.58 9.01
C ALA A 217 -4.11 -4.64 9.83
N GLY A 218 -3.15 -5.31 9.22
CA GLY A 218 -2.36 -6.39 9.81
C GLY A 218 -2.71 -7.79 9.28
N MET A 219 -3.43 -7.87 8.18
CA MET A 219 -3.63 -9.12 7.44
C MET A 219 -2.28 -9.69 7.00
N THR A 220 -1.41 -8.83 6.50
CA THR A 220 -0.07 -9.20 6.03
C THR A 220 0.99 -8.36 6.73
N THR A 221 2.00 -9.03 7.23
CA THR A 221 3.20 -8.43 7.83
C THR A 221 4.41 -9.25 7.45
N TYR A 222 5.58 -8.62 7.43
CA TYR A 222 6.85 -9.26 7.12
C TYR A 222 7.87 -8.96 8.23
N SER A 223 8.85 -9.83 8.44
CA SER A 223 10.08 -9.35 9.10
C SER A 223 10.87 -8.48 8.11
N VAL A 224 11.69 -7.57 8.61
CA VAL A 224 12.52 -6.73 7.76
C VAL A 224 13.45 -7.57 6.85
N PRO A 225 14.17 -8.60 7.36
CA PRO A 225 14.99 -9.47 6.51
C PRO A 225 14.18 -10.23 5.46
N GLU A 226 13.01 -10.78 5.83
CA GLU A 226 12.13 -11.51 4.92
C GLU A 226 11.67 -10.64 3.75
N PHE A 227 11.26 -9.39 4.00
CA PHE A 227 10.86 -8.48 2.92
C PHE A 227 12.05 -8.04 2.06
N TRP A 228 13.22 -7.84 2.65
CA TRP A 228 14.45 -7.55 1.92
C TRP A 228 14.81 -8.66 0.92
N GLU A 229 14.78 -9.92 1.38
CA GLU A 229 15.00 -11.08 0.52
C GLU A 229 13.93 -11.22 -0.57
N LEU A 230 12.66 -10.95 -0.22
CA LEU A 230 11.55 -11.02 -1.15
C LEU A 230 11.69 -9.98 -2.28
N VAL A 231 12.08 -8.75 -1.96
CA VAL A 231 12.39 -7.70 -2.94
C VAL A 231 13.47 -8.18 -3.91
N THR A 232 14.56 -8.73 -3.40
CA THR A 232 15.68 -9.26 -4.22
C THR A 232 15.21 -10.43 -5.11
N LYS A 233 14.44 -11.37 -4.57
CA LYS A 233 13.84 -12.48 -5.32
C LYS A 233 12.95 -12.01 -6.48
N CYS A 234 12.32 -10.84 -6.34
CA CYS A 234 11.45 -10.24 -7.37
C CYS A 234 12.22 -9.44 -8.43
N GLY A 235 13.57 -9.43 -8.40
CA GLY A 235 14.40 -8.75 -9.38
C GLY A 235 14.51 -7.24 -9.14
N LEU A 236 14.34 -6.83 -7.88
CA LEU A 236 14.55 -5.46 -7.42
C LEU A 236 15.76 -5.45 -6.46
N LYS A 237 16.43 -4.32 -6.37
CA LYS A 237 17.58 -4.12 -5.48
C LYS A 237 17.18 -3.23 -4.32
N PRO A 238 17.21 -3.72 -3.06
CA PRO A 238 17.00 -2.87 -1.90
C PRO A 238 18.16 -1.87 -1.76
N GLU A 239 17.85 -0.57 -1.72
CA GLU A 239 18.82 0.51 -1.59
C GLU A 239 18.86 1.10 -0.18
N GLY A 240 17.72 1.09 0.51
CA GLY A 240 17.64 1.65 1.84
C GLY A 240 16.38 1.27 2.58
N LEU A 241 16.40 1.50 3.89
CA LEU A 241 15.31 1.21 4.80
C LEU A 241 15.14 2.36 5.80
N THR A 242 13.91 2.83 5.97
CA THR A 242 13.52 3.75 7.04
C THR A 242 12.50 3.05 7.94
N LEU A 243 12.81 2.90 9.22
CA LEU A 243 11.86 2.38 10.22
C LEU A 243 11.10 3.53 10.87
N VAL A 244 9.79 3.40 10.93
CA VAL A 244 8.90 4.27 11.69
C VAL A 244 8.15 3.40 12.68
N PRO A 245 8.67 3.27 13.93
CA PRO A 245 8.10 2.37 14.92
C PRO A 245 6.64 2.68 15.27
N GLU A 246 6.28 3.97 15.28
CA GLU A 246 4.92 4.45 15.57
C GLU A 246 4.71 5.82 14.90
N ASN A 247 3.51 6.07 14.41
CA ASN A 247 3.03 7.36 13.94
C ASN A 247 1.56 7.56 14.33
N GLU A 248 0.92 8.61 13.82
CA GLU A 248 -0.47 8.96 14.13
C GLU A 248 -1.49 7.92 13.69
N LEU A 249 -1.14 7.04 12.73
CA LEU A 249 -2.05 6.03 12.19
C LEU A 249 -1.93 4.69 12.89
N ASP A 250 -0.70 4.19 13.04
CA ASP A 250 -0.43 2.88 13.65
C ASP A 250 1.08 2.75 13.89
N LYS A 251 1.55 1.54 14.14
CA LYS A 251 2.92 1.22 14.51
C LYS A 251 3.55 0.13 13.62
N ARG A 252 4.89 0.07 13.69
CA ARG A 252 5.70 -0.95 13.02
C ARG A 252 5.71 -0.79 11.50
N TYR A 253 5.98 0.41 11.02
CA TYR A 253 6.15 0.68 9.61
C TYR A 253 7.62 0.64 9.18
N ALA A 254 7.87 0.00 8.06
CA ALA A 254 9.16 -0.05 7.38
C ALA A 254 8.98 0.41 5.93
N TYR A 255 9.76 1.40 5.52
CA TYR A 255 9.74 1.97 4.18
C TYR A 255 11.01 1.53 3.46
N PHE A 256 10.84 0.75 2.41
CA PHE A 256 11.92 0.25 1.58
C PHE A 256 12.07 1.12 0.34
N LEU A 257 13.25 1.72 0.16
CA LEU A 257 13.66 2.28 -1.11
C LEU A 257 14.32 1.16 -1.91
N VAL A 258 13.85 0.94 -3.11
CA VAL A 258 14.38 -0.11 -3.99
C VAL A 258 14.59 0.44 -5.39
N SER A 259 15.54 -0.13 -6.13
CA SER A 259 15.81 0.22 -7.52
C SER A 259 15.60 -0.98 -8.43
N LYS A 260 15.50 -0.70 -9.73
CA LYS A 260 15.61 -1.70 -10.79
C LYS A 260 16.89 -1.42 -11.60
N ASP A 261 17.70 -2.47 -11.77
CA ASP A 261 18.90 -2.41 -12.63
C ASP A 261 18.56 -2.23 -14.11
#